data_31c0831aeef3d02d1083ee2bdb1b141f
#
_entry.id   31c0831aeef3d02d1083ee2bdb1b141f
#
_cell.length_a   1.000
_cell.length_b   1.000
_cell.length_c   1.000
_cell.angle_alpha   90.00
_cell.angle_beta   90.00
_cell.angle_gamma   90.00
#
_symmetry.space_group_name_H-M   'P 1'
#
loop_
_entity.id
_entity.type
_entity.pdbx_description
1 polymer ?
#
loop_
_entity_poly.entity_id
_entity_poly.type
_entity_poly.pdbx_seq_one_letter_code
_entity_poly.pdbx_strand_id
1 'polypeptide(L)'
;MGIVRTMLFLVGTTVGAGFLTGAELVRFFSASYLPALALSCVVYFLTCSFFLKLGRKYNGFSGAMKALVPRGNTVAVSLLLAVCFVPCAGMLAGLDALLPTAFPIGSISGICIVMYFLHRGMKGMSLLNLLLVPLLLLFVLFSGRIGSFAPISAVDGGWALLYAFMNTAFAAPAIMEAGKEGTAPIRSSLLAAAILFCCGAFVMGGIVNVGEEALTAPMPYLVVMKNNRIFLVAVACAILTSLASALLPLMNACDRLAPGKKNAAKGLVLLAAFLLSRLGLTGVIDTLYPAVGIFGAVFSAFCVFEEYFFKK
;
A
#
# COMPACT_ATOMS: atom_id res chain seq x y z
N MET A 1 -17.76 8.85 2.90
CA MET A 1 -16.76 9.35 1.90
C MET A 1 -17.38 9.39 0.50
N GLY A 2 -17.11 10.43 -0.33
CA GLY A 2 -17.50 10.44 -1.75
C GLY A 2 -16.61 9.52 -2.60
N ILE A 3 -17.07 9.18 -3.83
CA ILE A 3 -16.36 8.26 -4.75
C ILE A 3 -14.91 8.69 -4.96
N VAL A 4 -14.66 9.95 -5.32
CA VAL A 4 -13.31 10.48 -5.59
C VAL A 4 -12.41 10.39 -4.36
N ARG A 5 -12.91 10.72 -3.19
CA ARG A 5 -12.14 10.66 -1.95
C ARG A 5 -11.75 9.22 -1.57
N THR A 6 -12.63 8.25 -1.81
CA THR A 6 -12.35 6.82 -1.60
C THR A 6 -11.35 6.30 -2.65
N MET A 7 -11.51 6.71 -3.91
CA MET A 7 -10.56 6.37 -4.98
C MET A 7 -9.15 6.89 -4.65
N LEU A 8 -9.00 8.19 -4.30
CA LEU A 8 -7.71 8.77 -3.92
C LEU A 8 -7.12 8.09 -2.67
N PHE A 9 -7.97 7.71 -1.72
CA PHE A 9 -7.55 6.91 -0.56
C PHE A 9 -6.96 5.56 -1.00
N LEU A 10 -7.65 4.79 -1.85
CA LEU A 10 -7.18 3.50 -2.35
C LEU A 10 -5.88 3.63 -3.16
N VAL A 11 -5.78 4.62 -4.03
CA VAL A 11 -4.53 4.90 -4.77
C VAL A 11 -3.40 5.24 -3.82
N GLY A 12 -3.61 6.16 -2.88
CA GLY A 12 -2.58 6.57 -1.92
C GLY A 12 -2.17 5.49 -0.92
N THR A 13 -3.02 4.47 -0.67
CA THR A 13 -2.64 3.30 0.15
C THR A 13 -1.73 2.32 -0.58
N THR A 14 -1.77 2.31 -1.92
CA THR A 14 -1.05 1.37 -2.77
C THR A 14 0.21 1.98 -3.38
N VAL A 15 0.11 3.23 -3.84
CA VAL A 15 1.25 3.92 -4.48
C VAL A 15 2.19 4.44 -3.40
N GLY A 16 3.14 3.59 -3.03
CA GLY A 16 4.20 3.91 -2.06
C GLY A 16 5.57 4.10 -2.71
N ALA A 17 6.61 4.05 -1.88
CA ALA A 17 7.99 4.18 -2.31
C ALA A 17 8.35 3.16 -3.39
N GLY A 18 8.09 1.89 -3.12
CA GLY A 18 8.44 0.79 -4.01
C GLY A 18 7.72 0.83 -5.34
N PHE A 19 6.44 1.23 -5.34
CA PHE A 19 5.67 1.42 -6.57
C PHE A 19 6.24 2.56 -7.41
N LEU A 20 6.39 3.75 -6.84
CA LEU A 20 6.75 4.94 -7.60
C LEU A 20 8.23 4.96 -8.02
N THR A 21 9.12 4.37 -7.23
CA THR A 21 10.51 4.15 -7.63
C THR A 21 10.68 3.01 -8.61
N GLY A 22 9.65 2.20 -8.83
CA GLY A 22 9.66 1.02 -9.69
C GLY A 22 10.27 -0.23 -9.05
N ALA A 23 10.79 -0.15 -7.83
CA ALA A 23 11.44 -1.28 -7.17
C ALA A 23 10.50 -2.50 -6.97
N GLU A 24 9.28 -2.24 -6.54
CA GLU A 24 8.23 -3.29 -6.45
C GLU A 24 7.83 -3.80 -7.85
N LEU A 25 7.65 -2.89 -8.80
CA LEU A 25 7.19 -3.26 -10.13
C LEU A 25 8.21 -4.15 -10.84
N VAL A 26 9.50 -3.83 -10.78
CA VAL A 26 10.57 -4.68 -11.34
C VAL A 26 10.64 -6.02 -10.62
N ARG A 27 10.41 -6.06 -9.29
CA ARG A 27 10.44 -7.30 -8.51
C ARG A 27 9.30 -8.27 -8.85
N PHE A 28 8.11 -7.74 -9.12
CA PHE A 28 6.89 -8.55 -9.31
C PHE A 28 6.49 -8.71 -10.79
N PHE A 29 6.99 -7.87 -11.69
CA PHE A 29 6.65 -7.90 -13.10
C PHE A 29 7.90 -8.05 -13.98
N SER A 30 7.78 -8.87 -15.00
CA SER A 30 8.83 -9.13 -16.00
C SER A 30 8.61 -8.31 -17.28
N ALA A 31 9.23 -8.76 -18.38
CA ALA A 31 9.01 -8.18 -19.73
C ALA A 31 7.53 -8.18 -20.15
N SER A 32 6.72 -9.11 -19.64
CA SER A 32 5.27 -9.20 -19.89
C SER A 32 4.43 -8.33 -18.93
N TYR A 33 4.97 -7.19 -18.48
CA TYR A 33 4.38 -6.43 -17.39
C TYR A 33 2.97 -5.89 -17.63
N LEU A 34 2.58 -5.53 -18.86
CA LEU A 34 1.25 -4.95 -19.12
C LEU A 34 0.10 -5.92 -18.82
N PRO A 35 0.06 -7.18 -19.37
CA PRO A 35 -1.00 -8.11 -19.01
C PRO A 35 -0.92 -8.59 -17.56
N ALA A 36 0.28 -8.74 -17.00
CA ALA A 36 0.46 -9.08 -15.59
C ALA A 36 -0.06 -7.98 -14.65
N LEU A 37 0.24 -6.71 -14.97
CA LEU A 37 -0.29 -5.55 -14.26
C LEU A 37 -1.82 -5.45 -14.39
N ALA A 38 -2.39 -5.72 -15.58
CA ALA A 38 -3.83 -5.75 -15.78
C ALA A 38 -4.50 -6.82 -14.90
N LEU A 39 -3.94 -8.04 -14.85
CA LEU A 39 -4.42 -9.11 -13.97
C LEU A 39 -4.36 -8.68 -12.51
N SER A 40 -3.23 -8.11 -12.08
CA SER A 40 -3.06 -7.59 -10.73
C SER A 40 -4.10 -6.52 -10.38
N CYS A 41 -4.37 -5.57 -11.28
CA CYS A 41 -5.37 -4.52 -11.08
C CYS A 41 -6.81 -5.07 -11.01
N VAL A 42 -7.14 -6.12 -11.77
CA VAL A 42 -8.44 -6.80 -11.67
C VAL A 42 -8.61 -7.44 -10.31
N VAL A 43 -7.62 -8.18 -9.83
CA VAL A 43 -7.66 -8.80 -8.49
C VAL A 43 -7.72 -7.74 -7.39
N TYR A 44 -6.94 -6.67 -7.50
CA TYR A 44 -6.99 -5.53 -6.60
C TYR A 44 -8.38 -4.89 -6.55
N PHE A 45 -9.01 -4.67 -7.71
CA PHE A 45 -10.38 -4.15 -7.79
C PHE A 45 -11.38 -5.03 -7.03
N LEU A 46 -11.32 -6.35 -7.25
CA LEU A 46 -12.22 -7.32 -6.63
C LEU A 46 -12.04 -7.34 -5.10
N THR A 47 -10.80 -7.45 -4.64
CA THR A 47 -10.47 -7.53 -3.22
C THR A 47 -10.76 -6.22 -2.47
N CYS A 48 -10.42 -5.07 -3.04
CA CYS A 48 -10.76 -3.77 -2.46
C CYS A 48 -12.27 -3.54 -2.39
N SER A 49 -13.01 -3.89 -3.46
CA SER A 49 -14.48 -3.81 -3.46
C SER A 49 -15.08 -4.67 -2.36
N PHE A 50 -14.56 -5.88 -2.17
CA PHE A 50 -15.00 -6.81 -1.15
C PHE A 50 -14.71 -6.26 0.26
N PHE A 51 -13.49 -5.80 0.55
CA PHE A 51 -13.14 -5.27 1.87
C PHE A 51 -13.85 -3.96 2.22
N LEU A 52 -14.12 -3.09 1.24
CA LEU A 52 -14.98 -1.92 1.44
C LEU A 52 -16.41 -2.32 1.80
N LYS A 53 -16.97 -3.36 1.13
CA LYS A 53 -18.31 -3.89 1.46
C LYS A 53 -18.34 -4.50 2.86
N LEU A 54 -17.32 -5.28 3.24
CA LEU A 54 -17.20 -5.84 4.59
C LEU A 54 -17.15 -4.73 5.65
N GLY A 55 -16.31 -3.71 5.42
CA GLY A 55 -16.20 -2.57 6.31
C GLY A 55 -17.51 -1.80 6.48
N ARG A 56 -18.28 -1.66 5.40
CA ARG A 56 -19.62 -1.07 5.43
C ARG A 56 -20.62 -1.94 6.20
N LYS A 57 -20.62 -3.25 5.94
CA LYS A 57 -21.57 -4.21 6.54
C LYS A 57 -21.35 -4.35 8.04
N TYR A 58 -20.09 -4.41 8.49
CA TYR A 58 -19.71 -4.69 9.86
C TYR A 58 -19.17 -3.48 10.65
N ASN A 59 -19.41 -2.29 10.16
CA ASN A 59 -19.00 -1.04 10.81
C ASN A 59 -17.49 -0.95 11.08
N GLY A 60 -16.69 -1.19 10.04
CA GLY A 60 -15.23 -1.06 10.04
C GLY A 60 -14.46 -2.35 10.31
N PHE A 61 -13.15 -2.23 10.42
CA PHE A 61 -12.22 -3.35 10.55
C PHE A 61 -12.51 -4.24 11.76
N SER A 62 -12.66 -3.65 12.94
CA SER A 62 -12.89 -4.41 14.18
C SER A 62 -14.19 -5.20 14.16
N GLY A 63 -15.26 -4.60 13.61
CA GLY A 63 -16.55 -5.26 13.46
C GLY A 63 -16.48 -6.43 12.47
N ALA A 64 -15.80 -6.22 11.33
CA ALA A 64 -15.59 -7.28 10.35
C ALA A 64 -14.81 -8.46 10.93
N MET A 65 -13.71 -8.22 11.66
CA MET A 65 -12.94 -9.30 12.27
C MET A 65 -13.72 -10.06 13.33
N LYS A 66 -14.47 -9.38 14.20
CA LYS A 66 -15.34 -10.05 15.18
C LYS A 66 -16.40 -10.91 14.52
N ALA A 67 -16.92 -10.45 13.40
CA ALA A 67 -17.94 -11.17 12.66
C ALA A 67 -17.38 -12.39 11.93
N LEU A 68 -16.25 -12.25 11.22
CA LEU A 68 -15.67 -13.34 10.42
C LEU A 68 -14.92 -14.38 11.26
N VAL A 69 -14.28 -13.96 12.36
CA VAL A 69 -13.44 -14.83 13.21
C VAL A 69 -13.85 -14.73 14.69
N PRO A 70 -15.04 -15.18 15.09
CA PRO A 70 -15.53 -14.96 16.46
C PRO A 70 -14.62 -15.52 17.55
N ARG A 71 -14.08 -16.75 17.34
CA ARG A 71 -13.21 -17.43 18.32
C ARG A 71 -11.71 -17.10 18.19
N GLY A 72 -11.26 -16.66 17.02
CA GLY A 72 -9.86 -16.35 16.72
C GLY A 72 -9.59 -14.86 16.45
N ASN A 73 -10.54 -13.99 16.77
CA ASN A 73 -10.48 -12.56 16.43
C ASN A 73 -9.17 -11.88 16.87
N THR A 74 -8.71 -12.14 18.10
CA THR A 74 -7.47 -11.54 18.60
C THR A 74 -6.26 -11.96 17.77
N VAL A 75 -6.15 -13.25 17.42
CA VAL A 75 -5.05 -13.77 16.61
C VAL A 75 -5.10 -13.19 15.20
N ALA A 76 -6.27 -13.20 14.54
CA ALA A 76 -6.43 -12.64 13.20
C ALA A 76 -6.11 -11.14 13.14
N VAL A 77 -6.58 -10.37 14.13
CA VAL A 77 -6.25 -8.94 14.24
C VAL A 77 -4.77 -8.73 14.47
N SER A 78 -4.14 -9.52 15.36
CA SER A 78 -2.70 -9.39 15.64
C SER A 78 -1.85 -9.71 14.41
N LEU A 79 -2.20 -10.75 13.64
CA LEU A 79 -1.51 -11.09 12.39
C LEU A 79 -1.63 -9.99 11.35
N LEU A 80 -2.83 -9.45 11.14
CA LEU A 80 -3.04 -8.33 10.21
C LEU A 80 -2.30 -7.05 10.64
N LEU A 81 -2.26 -6.77 11.93
CA LEU A 81 -1.50 -5.65 12.44
C LEU A 81 0.00 -5.88 12.28
N ALA A 82 0.49 -7.11 12.49
CA ALA A 82 1.88 -7.46 12.22
C ALA A 82 2.25 -7.24 10.75
N VAL A 83 1.37 -7.61 9.82
CA VAL A 83 1.55 -7.34 8.38
C VAL A 83 1.67 -5.84 8.09
N CYS A 84 0.97 -4.96 8.81
CA CYS A 84 1.07 -3.51 8.62
C CYS A 84 2.44 -2.92 9.01
N PHE A 85 3.26 -3.62 9.80
CA PHE A 85 4.64 -3.17 10.08
C PHE A 85 5.55 -3.25 8.86
N VAL A 86 5.31 -4.20 7.96
CA VAL A 86 6.16 -4.41 6.78
C VAL A 86 6.17 -3.17 5.86
N PRO A 87 5.02 -2.65 5.39
CA PRO A 87 5.03 -1.43 4.62
C PRO A 87 5.49 -0.20 5.42
N CYS A 88 5.24 -0.12 6.74
CA CYS A 88 5.80 0.96 7.55
C CYS A 88 7.32 0.98 7.46
N ALA A 89 7.97 -0.17 7.63
CA ALA A 89 9.42 -0.30 7.53
C ALA A 89 9.94 0.09 6.13
N GLY A 90 9.30 -0.42 5.07
CA GLY A 90 9.64 -0.09 3.69
C GLY A 90 9.50 1.41 3.38
N MET A 91 8.42 2.04 3.87
CA MET A 91 8.19 3.48 3.66
C MET A 91 9.22 4.34 4.42
N LEU A 92 9.54 3.99 5.66
CA LEU A 92 10.58 4.70 6.43
C LEU A 92 11.97 4.52 5.79
N ALA A 93 12.32 3.31 5.37
CA ALA A 93 13.56 3.04 4.63
C ALA A 93 13.62 3.82 3.31
N GLY A 94 12.50 3.92 2.59
CA GLY A 94 12.37 4.73 1.37
C GLY A 94 12.61 6.22 1.60
N LEU A 95 12.08 6.80 2.69
CA LEU A 95 12.33 8.21 3.05
C LEU A 95 13.81 8.48 3.36
N ASP A 96 14.47 7.58 4.09
CA ASP A 96 15.90 7.72 4.38
C ASP A 96 16.75 7.55 3.11
N ALA A 97 16.34 6.69 2.19
CA ALA A 97 17.04 6.52 0.91
C ALA A 97 16.88 7.75 -0.02
N LEU A 98 15.77 8.51 0.09
CA LEU A 98 15.59 9.77 -0.63
C LEU A 98 16.42 10.91 -0.05
N LEU A 99 16.74 10.86 1.23
CA LEU A 99 17.52 11.86 1.95
C LEU A 99 18.76 11.19 2.57
N PRO A 100 19.79 10.86 1.74
CA PRO A 100 20.95 10.12 2.21
C PRO A 100 21.84 11.00 3.11
N THR A 101 21.49 11.06 4.39
CA THR A 101 22.22 11.78 5.42
C THR A 101 22.72 10.78 6.49
N ALA A 102 23.76 11.15 7.22
CA ALA A 102 24.30 10.34 8.33
C ALA A 102 23.26 10.08 9.42
N PHE A 103 22.25 10.94 9.52
CA PHE A 103 21.16 10.81 10.49
C PHE A 103 19.83 10.50 9.77
N PRO A 104 18.95 9.64 10.29
CA PRO A 104 17.70 9.22 9.63
C PRO A 104 16.62 10.33 9.64
N ILE A 105 16.93 11.48 9.06
CA ILE A 105 16.05 12.66 9.03
C ILE A 105 14.77 12.34 8.24
N GLY A 106 14.89 11.53 7.18
CA GLY A 106 13.75 11.11 6.35
C GLY A 106 12.70 10.38 7.17
N SER A 107 13.09 9.33 7.88
CA SER A 107 12.19 8.55 8.75
C SER A 107 11.57 9.40 9.84
N ILE A 108 12.37 10.24 10.53
CA ILE A 108 11.89 11.07 11.66
C ILE A 108 10.87 12.10 11.15
N SER A 109 11.21 12.84 10.09
CA SER A 109 10.30 13.84 9.52
C SER A 109 9.01 13.19 8.99
N GLY A 110 9.11 12.02 8.33
CA GLY A 110 7.96 11.27 7.85
C GLY A 110 7.02 10.85 8.98
N ILE A 111 7.57 10.32 10.07
CA ILE A 111 6.78 9.97 11.27
C ILE A 111 6.05 11.22 11.81
N CYS A 112 6.76 12.35 11.98
CA CYS A 112 6.17 13.58 12.52
C CYS A 112 5.02 14.09 11.63
N ILE A 113 5.23 14.14 10.30
CA ILE A 113 4.21 14.60 9.35
C ILE A 113 3.00 13.68 9.38
N VAL A 114 3.21 12.36 9.27
CA VAL A 114 2.11 11.41 9.24
C VAL A 114 1.34 11.42 10.56
N MET A 115 2.00 11.44 11.70
CA MET A 115 1.36 11.48 13.01
C MET A 115 0.54 12.75 13.22
N TYR A 116 0.97 13.90 12.68
CA TYR A 116 0.19 15.14 12.69
C TYR A 116 -1.17 14.97 11.99
N PHE A 117 -1.22 14.27 10.85
CA PHE A 117 -2.49 13.98 10.17
C PHE A 117 -3.28 12.87 10.86
N LEU A 118 -2.63 11.80 11.32
CA LEU A 118 -3.29 10.65 11.91
C LEU A 118 -3.94 10.93 13.28
N HIS A 119 -3.58 12.01 13.98
CA HIS A 119 -4.30 12.36 15.21
C HIS A 119 -5.80 12.66 14.96
N ARG A 120 -6.19 12.97 13.71
CA ARG A 120 -7.57 13.12 13.26
C ARG A 120 -8.17 11.80 12.70
N GLY A 121 -7.47 10.67 12.87
CA GLY A 121 -7.89 9.35 12.40
C GLY A 121 -8.13 9.30 10.89
N MET A 122 -9.18 8.62 10.46
CA MET A 122 -9.51 8.44 9.03
C MET A 122 -9.74 9.76 8.29
N LYS A 123 -10.26 10.80 8.95
CA LYS A 123 -10.44 12.13 8.34
C LYS A 123 -9.11 12.78 7.98
N GLY A 124 -8.11 12.68 8.88
CA GLY A 124 -6.77 13.20 8.62
C GLY A 124 -6.05 12.44 7.50
N MET A 125 -6.15 11.11 7.51
CA MET A 125 -5.62 10.28 6.43
C MET A 125 -6.26 10.61 5.07
N SER A 126 -7.59 10.76 5.05
CA SER A 126 -8.30 11.15 3.82
C SER A 126 -7.89 12.54 3.32
N LEU A 127 -7.61 13.48 4.22
CA LEU A 127 -7.11 14.81 3.87
C LEU A 127 -5.70 14.72 3.28
N LEU A 128 -4.80 13.95 3.89
CA LEU A 128 -3.45 13.72 3.37
C LEU A 128 -3.48 13.17 1.95
N ASN A 129 -4.28 12.13 1.71
CA ASN A 129 -4.43 11.54 0.38
C ASN A 129 -5.04 12.52 -0.63
N LEU A 130 -6.01 13.34 -0.23
CA LEU A 130 -6.64 14.35 -1.09
C LEU A 130 -5.63 15.42 -1.55
N LEU A 131 -4.67 15.77 -0.71
CA LEU A 131 -3.64 16.76 -1.00
C LEU A 131 -2.50 16.18 -1.84
N LEU A 132 -2.00 14.99 -1.50
CA LEU A 132 -0.76 14.46 -2.06
C LEU A 132 -0.96 13.59 -3.30
N VAL A 133 -2.05 12.79 -3.36
CA VAL A 133 -2.27 11.85 -4.47
C VAL A 133 -2.47 12.55 -5.82
N PRO A 134 -3.24 13.64 -5.95
CA PRO A 134 -3.35 14.34 -7.23
C PRO A 134 -2.01 14.87 -7.75
N LEU A 135 -1.16 15.40 -6.87
CA LEU A 135 0.18 15.88 -7.23
C LEU A 135 1.05 14.74 -7.77
N LEU A 136 1.01 13.60 -7.09
CA LEU A 136 1.70 12.38 -7.50
C LEU A 136 1.21 11.89 -8.88
N LEU A 137 -0.12 11.83 -9.09
CA LEU A 137 -0.71 11.37 -10.35
C LEU A 137 -0.32 12.28 -11.52
N LEU A 138 -0.40 13.59 -11.34
CA LEU A 138 0.06 14.55 -12.37
C LEU A 138 1.51 14.26 -12.75
N PHE A 139 2.36 14.00 -11.77
CA PHE A 139 3.77 13.76 -12.03
C PHE A 139 4.00 12.50 -12.87
N VAL A 140 3.35 11.39 -12.52
CA VAL A 140 3.45 10.11 -13.24
C VAL A 140 2.93 10.25 -14.67
N LEU A 141 1.80 10.95 -14.87
CA LEU A 141 1.20 11.15 -16.20
C LEU A 141 2.09 11.97 -17.14
N PHE A 142 2.81 12.98 -16.62
CA PHE A 142 3.68 13.83 -17.44
C PHE A 142 5.06 13.23 -17.71
N SER A 143 5.50 12.24 -16.94
CA SER A 143 6.85 11.68 -17.03
C SER A 143 6.90 10.27 -17.61
N GLY A 144 5.75 9.61 -17.78
CA GLY A 144 5.68 8.20 -18.13
C GLY A 144 5.72 7.92 -19.64
N ARG A 145 6.12 6.69 -19.99
CA ARG A 145 6.06 6.12 -21.34
C ARG A 145 5.41 4.73 -21.27
N ILE A 146 4.60 4.39 -22.24
CA ILE A 146 4.01 3.05 -22.35
C ILE A 146 4.92 2.17 -23.18
N GLY A 147 5.20 0.95 -22.70
CA GLY A 147 6.00 -0.03 -23.43
C GLY A 147 5.15 -0.95 -24.31
N SER A 148 5.80 -1.98 -24.89
CA SER A 148 5.16 -2.95 -25.77
C SER A 148 4.34 -4.00 -25.01
N PHE A 149 3.36 -4.56 -25.69
CA PHE A 149 2.54 -5.66 -25.19
C PHE A 149 3.23 -7.00 -25.50
N ALA A 150 3.42 -7.84 -24.48
CA ALA A 150 3.93 -9.19 -24.63
C ALA A 150 2.99 -10.18 -23.92
N PRO A 151 2.86 -11.45 -24.37
CA PRO A 151 1.99 -12.42 -23.71
C PRO A 151 2.45 -12.75 -22.29
N ILE A 152 1.49 -12.98 -21.39
CA ILE A 152 1.76 -13.34 -19.99
C ILE A 152 2.11 -14.84 -19.87
N SER A 153 3.15 -15.15 -19.09
CA SER A 153 3.44 -16.52 -18.67
C SER A 153 2.67 -16.89 -17.39
N ALA A 154 2.54 -18.19 -17.11
CA ALA A 154 1.91 -18.65 -15.86
C ALA A 154 2.68 -18.17 -14.61
N VAL A 155 4.00 -18.08 -14.68
CA VAL A 155 4.85 -17.59 -13.59
C VAL A 155 4.61 -16.10 -13.35
N ASP A 156 4.56 -15.29 -14.42
CA ASP A 156 4.24 -13.86 -14.32
C ASP A 156 2.83 -13.64 -13.76
N GLY A 157 1.88 -14.48 -14.12
CA GLY A 157 0.53 -14.48 -13.57
C GLY A 157 0.54 -14.72 -12.05
N GLY A 158 1.33 -15.66 -11.58
CA GLY A 158 1.52 -15.95 -10.16
C GLY A 158 2.07 -14.75 -9.39
N TRP A 159 3.10 -14.10 -9.90
CA TRP A 159 3.69 -12.89 -9.32
C TRP A 159 2.68 -11.71 -9.32
N ALA A 160 1.91 -11.56 -10.39
CA ALA A 160 0.88 -10.53 -10.48
C ALA A 160 -0.22 -10.71 -9.41
N LEU A 161 -0.65 -11.95 -9.17
CA LEU A 161 -1.59 -12.28 -8.10
C LEU A 161 -1.02 -11.96 -6.71
N LEU A 162 0.23 -12.38 -6.45
CA LEU A 162 0.92 -12.09 -5.19
C LEU A 162 1.02 -10.58 -4.94
N TYR A 163 1.34 -9.81 -5.97
CA TYR A 163 1.41 -8.35 -5.88
C TYR A 163 0.07 -7.73 -5.50
N ALA A 164 -1.03 -8.16 -6.12
CA ALA A 164 -2.36 -7.66 -5.81
C ALA A 164 -2.77 -7.99 -4.36
N PHE A 165 -2.57 -9.25 -3.94
CA PHE A 165 -2.91 -9.68 -2.59
C PHE A 165 -2.03 -9.04 -1.52
N MET A 166 -0.75 -8.82 -1.79
CA MET A 166 0.17 -8.08 -0.93
C MET A 166 -0.34 -6.66 -0.66
N ASN A 167 -0.61 -5.90 -1.73
CA ASN A 167 -1.10 -4.52 -1.59
C ASN A 167 -2.44 -4.46 -0.86
N THR A 168 -3.33 -5.41 -1.14
CA THR A 168 -4.62 -5.49 -0.45
C THR A 168 -4.46 -5.85 1.03
N ALA A 169 -3.54 -6.78 1.36
CA ALA A 169 -3.28 -7.17 2.75
C ALA A 169 -2.71 -6.01 3.58
N PHE A 170 -1.75 -5.25 3.03
CA PHE A 170 -1.20 -4.07 3.68
C PHE A 170 -2.26 -3.03 4.01
N ALA A 171 -3.23 -2.85 3.12
CA ALA A 171 -4.25 -1.83 3.25
C ALA A 171 -5.58 -2.36 3.83
N ALA A 172 -5.78 -3.68 3.98
CA ALA A 172 -7.06 -4.29 4.35
C ALA A 172 -7.72 -3.67 5.60
N PRO A 173 -7.00 -3.44 6.72
CA PRO A 173 -7.62 -2.80 7.88
C PRO A 173 -8.09 -1.37 7.60
N ALA A 174 -7.30 -0.60 6.85
CA ALA A 174 -7.62 0.77 6.49
C ALA A 174 -8.76 0.84 5.45
N ILE A 175 -8.80 -0.09 4.50
CA ILE A 175 -9.88 -0.22 3.49
C ILE A 175 -11.21 -0.55 4.18
N MET A 176 -11.22 -1.50 5.12
CA MET A 176 -12.43 -1.83 5.88
C MET A 176 -12.90 -0.64 6.74
N GLU A 177 -11.98 0.12 7.33
CA GLU A 177 -12.35 1.32 8.09
C GLU A 177 -12.90 2.42 7.18
N ALA A 178 -12.35 2.60 5.97
CA ALA A 178 -12.91 3.51 4.96
C ALA A 178 -14.31 3.07 4.50
N GLY A 179 -14.57 1.77 4.42
CA GLY A 179 -15.88 1.21 4.08
C GLY A 179 -17.00 1.69 5.01
N LYS A 180 -16.72 1.86 6.30
CA LYS A 180 -17.62 2.39 7.32
C LYS A 180 -18.16 3.79 6.98
N GLU A 181 -17.38 4.60 6.28
CA GLU A 181 -17.73 5.99 5.94
C GLU A 181 -18.77 6.11 4.80
N GLY A 182 -19.43 5.05 4.38
CA GLY A 182 -20.51 5.06 3.40
C GLY A 182 -20.06 5.32 1.96
N THR A 183 -19.04 4.60 1.52
CA THR A 183 -18.45 4.68 0.17
C THR A 183 -19.28 3.98 -0.89
N ALA A 184 -18.99 4.24 -2.18
CA ALA A 184 -19.47 3.45 -3.32
C ALA A 184 -18.40 2.39 -3.71
N PRO A 185 -18.39 1.18 -3.09
CA PRO A 185 -17.26 0.26 -3.14
C PRO A 185 -16.80 -0.08 -4.55
N ILE A 186 -17.74 -0.48 -5.43
CA ILE A 186 -17.43 -0.93 -6.78
C ILE A 186 -16.85 0.21 -7.63
N ARG A 187 -17.51 1.37 -7.65
CA ARG A 187 -17.07 2.50 -8.49
C ARG A 187 -15.72 3.05 -8.03
N SER A 188 -15.53 3.19 -6.72
CA SER A 188 -14.27 3.73 -6.17
C SER A 188 -13.10 2.78 -6.41
N SER A 189 -13.29 1.46 -6.23
CA SER A 189 -12.24 0.47 -6.45
C SER A 189 -11.91 0.30 -7.94
N LEU A 190 -12.92 0.39 -8.83
CA LEU A 190 -12.69 0.32 -10.28
C LEU A 190 -11.85 1.51 -10.76
N LEU A 191 -12.21 2.72 -10.34
CA LEU A 191 -11.44 3.92 -10.68
C LEU A 191 -10.02 3.86 -10.11
N ALA A 192 -9.86 3.39 -8.87
CA ALA A 192 -8.54 3.22 -8.28
C ALA A 192 -7.69 2.22 -9.06
N ALA A 193 -8.25 1.06 -9.41
CA ALA A 193 -7.56 0.03 -10.20
C ALA A 193 -7.16 0.54 -11.60
N ALA A 194 -8.02 1.30 -12.27
CA ALA A 194 -7.72 1.91 -13.57
C ALA A 194 -6.55 2.91 -13.47
N ILE A 195 -6.55 3.75 -12.43
CA ILE A 195 -5.44 4.70 -12.18
C ILE A 195 -4.14 3.95 -11.87
N LEU A 196 -4.19 2.91 -11.03
CA LEU A 196 -3.02 2.10 -10.70
C LEU A 196 -2.45 1.40 -11.92
N PHE A 197 -3.32 0.89 -12.82
CA PHE A 197 -2.88 0.33 -14.08
C PHE A 197 -2.15 1.36 -14.94
N CYS A 198 -2.73 2.55 -15.13
CA CYS A 198 -2.08 3.62 -15.90
C CYS A 198 -0.73 4.03 -15.28
N CYS A 199 -0.69 4.26 -13.97
CA CYS A 199 0.54 4.62 -13.27
C CYS A 199 1.62 3.53 -13.39
N GLY A 200 1.26 2.27 -13.16
CA GLY A 200 2.18 1.14 -13.25
C GLY A 200 2.69 0.95 -14.68
N ALA A 201 1.81 1.08 -15.69
CA ALA A 201 2.18 0.99 -17.09
C ALA A 201 3.18 2.08 -17.50
N PHE A 202 2.99 3.32 -17.05
CA PHE A 202 3.91 4.43 -17.31
C PHE A 202 5.26 4.24 -16.61
N VAL A 203 5.27 3.85 -15.33
CA VAL A 203 6.50 3.63 -14.57
C VAL A 203 7.31 2.48 -15.18
N MET A 204 6.69 1.31 -15.39
CA MET A 204 7.37 0.16 -15.99
C MET A 204 7.81 0.43 -17.43
N GLY A 205 6.97 1.09 -18.22
CA GLY A 205 7.33 1.48 -19.59
C GLY A 205 8.56 2.38 -19.63
N GLY A 206 8.68 3.32 -18.70
CA GLY A 206 9.88 4.14 -18.54
C GLY A 206 11.12 3.32 -18.20
N ILE A 207 11.01 2.38 -17.24
CA ILE A 207 12.11 1.53 -16.79
C ILE A 207 12.59 0.61 -17.93
N VAL A 208 11.68 -0.08 -18.59
CA VAL A 208 12.01 -1.01 -19.68
C VAL A 208 12.65 -0.28 -20.87
N ASN A 209 12.22 0.95 -21.16
CA ASN A 209 12.81 1.76 -22.23
C ASN A 209 14.26 2.20 -21.96
N VAL A 210 14.66 2.39 -20.70
CA VAL A 210 16.06 2.67 -20.32
C VAL A 210 16.91 1.39 -20.36
N GLY A 211 16.30 0.24 -20.02
CA GLY A 211 16.92 -1.07 -20.11
C GLY A 211 17.65 -1.48 -18.83
N GLU A 212 18.74 -2.23 -18.98
CA GLU A 212 19.39 -2.96 -17.89
C GLU A 212 19.90 -2.07 -16.75
N GLU A 213 20.39 -0.88 -17.07
CA GLU A 213 20.82 0.10 -16.06
C GLU A 213 19.71 0.46 -15.07
N ALA A 214 18.50 0.68 -15.57
CA ALA A 214 17.36 0.97 -14.70
C ALA A 214 16.84 -0.29 -13.98
N LEU A 215 16.78 -1.43 -14.67
CA LEU A 215 16.26 -2.68 -14.12
C LEU A 215 17.08 -3.20 -12.92
N THR A 216 18.38 -2.94 -12.89
CA THR A 216 19.29 -3.37 -11.82
C THR A 216 19.45 -2.37 -10.68
N ALA A 217 18.94 -1.14 -10.86
CA ALA A 217 19.05 -0.10 -9.86
C ALA A 217 18.13 -0.34 -8.63
N PRO A 218 18.54 0.02 -7.41
CA PRO A 218 17.70 -0.08 -6.20
C PRO A 218 16.41 0.74 -6.30
N MET A 219 16.43 1.83 -7.06
CA MET A 219 15.29 2.70 -7.36
C MET A 219 15.19 2.94 -8.87
N PRO A 220 14.69 1.98 -9.64
CA PRO A 220 14.73 1.97 -11.11
C PRO A 220 14.24 3.26 -11.78
N TYR A 221 13.12 3.78 -11.31
CA TYR A 221 12.51 4.95 -11.95
C TYR A 221 13.24 6.27 -11.64
N LEU A 222 14.06 6.32 -10.58
CA LEU A 222 14.95 7.48 -10.35
C LEU A 222 16.03 7.61 -11.43
N VAL A 223 16.51 6.46 -11.96
CA VAL A 223 17.44 6.46 -13.11
C VAL A 223 16.74 7.02 -14.34
N VAL A 224 15.51 6.57 -14.63
CA VAL A 224 14.67 7.09 -15.73
C VAL A 224 14.49 8.61 -15.63
N MET A 225 14.26 9.10 -14.42
CA MET A 225 14.01 10.52 -14.14
C MET A 225 15.28 11.36 -13.93
N LYS A 226 16.46 10.75 -14.09
CA LYS A 226 17.78 11.42 -13.93
C LYS A 226 17.87 12.25 -12.64
N ASN A 227 17.40 11.67 -11.53
CA ASN A 227 17.36 12.30 -10.21
C ASN A 227 16.64 13.67 -10.17
N ASN A 228 15.59 13.83 -10.94
CA ASN A 228 14.81 15.08 -10.96
C ASN A 228 14.26 15.41 -9.58
N ARG A 229 14.58 16.59 -9.05
CA ARG A 229 14.17 17.03 -7.69
C ARG A 229 12.65 17.06 -7.51
N ILE A 230 11.89 17.42 -8.55
CA ILE A 230 10.43 17.45 -8.47
C ILE A 230 9.89 16.01 -8.33
N PHE A 231 10.51 15.04 -9.03
CA PHE A 231 10.15 13.63 -8.88
C PHE A 231 10.43 13.10 -7.46
N LEU A 232 11.54 13.49 -6.84
CA LEU A 232 11.84 13.15 -5.44
C LEU A 232 10.73 13.62 -4.49
N VAL A 233 10.16 14.82 -4.72
CA VAL A 233 9.01 15.31 -3.95
C VAL A 233 7.77 14.41 -4.18
N ALA A 234 7.48 14.01 -5.42
CA ALA A 234 6.37 13.10 -5.72
C ALA A 234 6.54 11.74 -5.02
N VAL A 235 7.76 11.18 -5.02
CA VAL A 235 8.06 9.94 -4.28
C VAL A 235 7.86 10.13 -2.77
N ALA A 236 8.34 11.22 -2.20
CA ALA A 236 8.10 11.52 -0.78
C ALA A 236 6.60 11.63 -0.45
N CYS A 237 5.81 12.27 -1.31
CA CYS A 237 4.35 12.33 -1.17
C CYS A 237 3.72 10.93 -1.19
N ALA A 238 4.13 10.06 -2.11
CA ALA A 238 3.65 8.68 -2.19
C ALA A 238 4.00 7.89 -0.93
N ILE A 239 5.21 8.03 -0.43
CA ILE A 239 5.65 7.38 0.80
C ILE A 239 4.79 7.82 2.00
N LEU A 240 4.55 9.11 2.15
CA LEU A 240 3.78 9.65 3.27
C LEU A 240 2.33 9.14 3.27
N THR A 241 1.69 9.04 2.09
CA THR A 241 0.32 8.53 1.98
C THR A 241 0.22 7.04 2.33
N SER A 242 1.17 6.24 1.86
CA SER A 242 1.23 4.81 2.18
C SER A 242 1.63 4.53 3.62
N LEU A 243 2.57 5.29 4.17
CA LEU A 243 2.94 5.23 5.59
C LEU A 243 1.73 5.54 6.48
N ALA A 244 0.93 6.55 6.14
CA ALA A 244 -0.28 6.89 6.87
C ALA A 244 -1.30 5.73 6.87
N SER A 245 -1.47 5.05 5.73
CA SER A 245 -2.41 3.92 5.61
C SER A 245 -1.98 2.72 6.44
N ALA A 246 -0.69 2.44 6.50
CA ALA A 246 -0.14 1.34 7.28
C ALA A 246 -0.11 1.65 8.79
N LEU A 247 0.18 2.89 9.19
CA LEU A 247 0.22 3.31 10.59
C LEU A 247 -1.18 3.46 11.22
N LEU A 248 -2.20 3.88 10.46
CA LEU A 248 -3.53 4.14 11.02
C LEU A 248 -4.12 2.94 11.79
N PRO A 249 -4.13 1.70 11.24
CA PRO A 249 -4.62 0.54 11.98
C PRO A 249 -3.83 0.26 13.25
N LEU A 250 -2.51 0.43 13.20
CA LEU A 250 -1.61 0.23 14.34
C LEU A 250 -1.89 1.25 15.45
N MET A 251 -2.07 2.52 15.10
CA MET A 251 -2.42 3.58 16.07
C MET A 251 -3.79 3.33 16.70
N ASN A 252 -4.78 2.93 15.89
CA ASN A 252 -6.11 2.58 16.39
C ASN A 252 -6.08 1.34 17.32
N ALA A 253 -5.20 0.38 17.04
CA ALA A 253 -5.00 -0.78 17.91
C ALA A 253 -4.40 -0.38 19.28
N CYS A 254 -3.42 0.50 19.28
CA CYS A 254 -2.84 1.05 20.53
C CYS A 254 -3.88 1.74 21.41
N ASP A 255 -4.78 2.53 20.80
CA ASP A 255 -5.85 3.21 21.51
C ASP A 255 -6.85 2.24 22.16
N ARG A 256 -7.08 1.06 21.54
CA ARG A 256 -8.04 0.04 22.03
C ARG A 256 -7.41 -0.93 23.04
N LEU A 257 -6.19 -1.40 22.76
CA LEU A 257 -5.53 -2.45 23.55
C LEU A 257 -4.80 -1.92 24.79
N ALA A 258 -4.38 -0.67 24.79
CA ALA A 258 -3.63 -0.05 25.88
C ALA A 258 -4.20 1.32 26.27
N PRO A 259 -5.46 1.45 26.69
CA PRO A 259 -6.12 2.74 26.91
C PRO A 259 -5.39 3.61 27.97
N GLY A 260 -4.83 2.99 29.02
CA GLY A 260 -4.06 3.70 30.07
C GLY A 260 -2.63 4.05 29.68
N LYS A 261 -2.06 3.43 28.63
CA LYS A 261 -0.65 3.60 28.19
C LYS A 261 -0.56 3.83 26.68
N LYS A 262 -1.60 4.39 26.07
CA LYS A 262 -1.74 4.53 24.61
C LYS A 262 -0.55 5.24 23.93
N ASN A 263 -0.04 6.32 24.56
CA ASN A 263 1.07 7.08 23.99
C ASN A 263 2.38 6.28 24.04
N ALA A 264 2.63 5.53 25.12
CA ALA A 264 3.78 4.64 25.22
C ALA A 264 3.67 3.49 24.20
N ALA A 265 2.49 2.88 24.04
CA ALA A 265 2.26 1.85 23.04
C ALA A 265 2.48 2.38 21.62
N LYS A 266 1.99 3.58 21.28
CA LYS A 266 2.24 4.23 19.98
C LYS A 266 3.73 4.48 19.77
N GLY A 267 4.44 4.97 20.77
CA GLY A 267 5.89 5.18 20.72
C GLY A 267 6.64 3.87 20.47
N LEU A 268 6.27 2.78 21.13
CA LEU A 268 6.86 1.45 20.89
C LEU A 268 6.63 0.94 19.47
N VAL A 269 5.42 1.10 18.94
CA VAL A 269 5.08 0.75 17.55
C VAL A 269 5.94 1.53 16.56
N LEU A 270 6.07 2.83 16.74
CA LEU A 270 6.90 3.68 15.87
C LEU A 270 8.37 3.30 15.96
N LEU A 271 8.89 3.02 17.17
CA LEU A 271 10.25 2.55 17.37
C LEU A 271 10.49 1.20 16.68
N ALA A 272 9.57 0.26 16.81
CA ALA A 272 9.67 -1.04 16.16
C ALA A 272 9.69 -0.92 14.63
N ALA A 273 8.80 -0.09 14.05
CA ALA A 273 8.79 0.19 12.61
C ALA A 273 10.09 0.86 12.15
N PHE A 274 10.60 1.80 12.92
CA PHE A 274 11.88 2.45 12.68
C PHE A 274 13.06 1.47 12.72
N LEU A 275 13.12 0.58 13.71
CA LEU A 275 14.17 -0.44 13.79
C LEU A 275 14.10 -1.42 12.61
N LEU A 276 12.91 -1.86 12.23
CA LEU A 276 12.70 -2.74 11.08
C LEU A 276 13.11 -2.05 9.77
N SER A 277 12.95 -0.73 9.64
CA SER A 277 13.36 0.03 8.46
C SER A 277 14.87 -0.01 8.18
N ARG A 278 15.68 -0.40 9.19
CA ARG A 278 17.15 -0.55 9.03
C ARG A 278 17.55 -1.70 8.11
N LEU A 279 16.60 -2.61 7.75
CA LEU A 279 16.82 -3.62 6.69
C LEU A 279 16.98 -2.99 5.29
N GLY A 280 16.64 -1.73 5.13
CA GLY A 280 16.66 -1.04 3.84
C GLY A 280 15.44 -1.37 2.97
N LEU A 281 15.20 -0.54 1.94
CA LEU A 281 14.03 -0.68 1.06
C LEU A 281 14.05 -1.99 0.28
N THR A 282 15.18 -2.33 -0.36
CA THR A 282 15.35 -3.56 -1.14
C THR A 282 15.21 -4.81 -0.28
N GLY A 283 15.83 -4.83 0.91
CA GLY A 283 15.71 -5.95 1.83
C GLY A 283 14.27 -6.24 2.25
N VAL A 284 13.46 -5.22 2.49
CA VAL A 284 12.03 -5.36 2.80
C VAL A 284 11.25 -5.88 1.59
N ILE A 285 11.48 -5.32 0.39
CA ILE A 285 10.74 -5.69 -0.84
C ILE A 285 11.07 -7.13 -1.25
N ASP A 286 12.34 -7.54 -1.20
CA ASP A 286 12.75 -8.84 -1.70
C ASP A 286 12.35 -10.00 -0.80
N THR A 287 12.32 -9.79 0.51
CA THR A 287 12.09 -10.86 1.50
C THR A 287 10.68 -10.88 2.06
N LEU A 288 10.17 -9.72 2.50
CA LEU A 288 8.91 -9.66 3.25
C LEU A 288 7.68 -9.51 2.36
N TYR A 289 7.77 -8.79 1.25
CA TYR A 289 6.62 -8.53 0.38
C TYR A 289 6.01 -9.79 -0.24
N PRO A 290 6.79 -10.75 -0.80
CA PRO A 290 6.21 -11.99 -1.31
C PRO A 290 5.51 -12.83 -0.24
N ALA A 291 6.08 -12.88 0.97
CA ALA A 291 5.47 -13.60 2.09
C ALA A 291 4.10 -12.97 2.49
N VAL A 292 4.03 -11.65 2.49
CA VAL A 292 2.76 -10.94 2.73
C VAL A 292 1.78 -11.16 1.58
N GLY A 293 2.24 -11.29 0.35
CA GLY A 293 1.39 -11.65 -0.79
C GLY A 293 0.68 -13.00 -0.60
N ILE A 294 1.42 -14.01 -0.15
CA ILE A 294 0.86 -15.33 0.18
C ILE A 294 -0.15 -15.21 1.34
N PHE A 295 0.24 -14.51 2.41
CA PHE A 295 -0.68 -14.27 3.53
C PHE A 295 -1.95 -13.55 3.07
N GLY A 296 -1.82 -12.52 2.22
CA GLY A 296 -2.95 -11.76 1.70
C GLY A 296 -3.90 -12.59 0.86
N ALA A 297 -3.38 -13.53 0.04
CA ALA A 297 -4.19 -14.47 -0.73
C ALA A 297 -5.00 -15.38 0.18
N VAL A 298 -4.34 -16.01 1.15
CA VAL A 298 -4.99 -16.89 2.14
C VAL A 298 -6.02 -16.13 2.96
N PHE A 299 -5.68 -14.94 3.45
CA PHE A 299 -6.60 -14.10 4.23
C PHE A 299 -7.81 -13.66 3.42
N SER A 300 -7.62 -13.23 2.16
CA SER A 300 -8.72 -12.81 1.29
C SER A 300 -9.65 -13.98 0.97
N ALA A 301 -9.10 -15.15 0.63
CA ALA A 301 -9.86 -16.37 0.40
C ALA A 301 -10.66 -16.79 1.65
N PHE A 302 -10.03 -16.75 2.82
CA PHE A 302 -10.69 -17.04 4.10
C PHE A 302 -11.87 -16.09 4.35
N CYS A 303 -11.67 -14.77 4.18
CA CYS A 303 -12.74 -13.79 4.37
C CYS A 303 -13.93 -14.00 3.43
N VAL A 304 -13.66 -14.33 2.15
CA VAL A 304 -14.70 -14.65 1.16
C VAL A 304 -15.45 -15.92 1.57
N PHE A 305 -14.72 -16.97 1.97
CA PHE A 305 -15.30 -18.24 2.36
C PHE A 305 -16.21 -18.10 3.57
N GLU A 306 -15.75 -17.44 4.65
CA GLU A 306 -16.55 -17.18 5.85
C GLU A 306 -17.78 -16.33 5.56
N GLU A 307 -17.65 -15.28 4.73
CA GLU A 307 -18.77 -14.38 4.43
C GLU A 307 -19.89 -15.05 3.63
N TYR A 308 -19.54 -15.89 2.66
CA TYR A 308 -20.52 -16.44 1.71
C TYR A 308 -21.00 -17.88 2.01
N PHE A 309 -20.20 -18.67 2.72
CA PHE A 309 -20.50 -20.08 2.96
C PHE A 309 -20.90 -20.41 4.40
N PHE A 310 -20.35 -19.71 5.41
CA PHE A 310 -20.67 -20.00 6.82
C PHE A 310 -21.67 -19.05 7.46
N LYS A 311 -21.98 -17.92 6.85
CA LYS A 311 -22.95 -16.93 7.37
C LYS A 311 -24.27 -16.92 6.63
N LYS A 312 -24.74 -18.08 6.18
CA LYS A 312 -26.13 -18.25 5.75
C LYS A 312 -27.03 -18.46 6.94
#